data_b0c0730e1e88c15f5571eae0c761cd7f
#
_entry.id   b0c0730e1e88c15f5571eae0c761cd7f
#
_cell.length_a   1.000
_cell.length_b   1.000
_cell.length_c   1.000
_cell.angle_alpha   90.00
_cell.angle_beta   90.00
_cell.angle_gamma   90.00
#
_symmetry.space_group_name_H-M   'P 1'
#
loop_
_entity.id
_entity.type
_entity.pdbx_description
1 polymer ?
#
loop_
_entity_poly.entity_id
_entity_poly.type
_entity_poly.pdbx_seq_one_letter_code
_entity_poly.pdbx_strand_id
1 'polypeptide(L)'
;MIEASVLKSMNVNHVLLVSGEANKTVGIDYFLNAIQLLKPHFANISIEVQPLSEEEYRQLHEAGVHAVLVYQETYHQEVYKEYHPKGKKSNFEFRLETPDRIGKAGIHKMGLGVLLGLEDWRVDSFFNALHVDYLQKQYWKSKYSVSFPRLRPAEGIIEPNFIMSDR
;
A
#
# COMPACT_ATOMS: atom_id res chain seq x y z
N MET A 1 9.63 -18.71 -7.82
CA MET A 1 11.01 -18.66 -8.41
C MET A 1 11.04 -18.65 -9.94
N ILE A 2 10.17 -19.40 -10.64
CA ILE A 2 10.13 -19.38 -12.14
C ILE A 2 9.88 -17.96 -12.66
N GLU A 3 8.87 -17.27 -12.14
CA GLU A 3 8.55 -15.89 -12.53
C GLU A 3 9.71 -14.91 -12.26
N ALA A 4 10.38 -15.02 -11.11
CA ALA A 4 11.55 -14.21 -10.78
C ALA A 4 12.69 -14.40 -11.80
N SER A 5 12.92 -15.62 -12.26
CA SER A 5 13.92 -15.93 -13.29
C SER A 5 13.55 -15.30 -14.65
N VAL A 6 12.28 -15.33 -15.02
CA VAL A 6 11.78 -14.68 -16.24
C VAL A 6 11.97 -13.18 -16.16
N LEU A 7 11.54 -12.54 -15.07
CA LEU A 7 11.72 -11.10 -14.86
C LEU A 7 13.21 -10.71 -14.91
N LYS A 8 14.08 -11.52 -14.32
CA LYS A 8 15.52 -11.29 -14.36
C LYS A 8 16.07 -11.37 -15.79
N SER A 9 15.61 -12.33 -16.62
CA SER A 9 16.01 -12.44 -18.03
C SER A 9 15.56 -11.25 -18.87
N MET A 10 14.51 -10.52 -18.43
CA MET A 10 14.01 -9.29 -19.02
C MET A 10 14.73 -8.03 -18.49
N ASN A 11 15.81 -8.17 -17.72
CA ASN A 11 16.54 -7.09 -17.06
C ASN A 11 15.68 -6.26 -16.08
N VAL A 12 14.64 -6.84 -15.51
CA VAL A 12 13.85 -6.21 -14.43
C VAL A 12 14.68 -6.24 -13.15
N ASN A 13 14.96 -5.09 -12.58
CA ASN A 13 15.76 -4.95 -11.37
C ASN A 13 14.95 -4.61 -10.12
N HIS A 14 13.67 -4.22 -10.29
CA HIS A 14 12.78 -3.80 -9.21
C HIS A 14 11.50 -4.61 -9.29
N VAL A 15 11.05 -5.13 -8.15
CA VAL A 15 9.79 -5.89 -8.07
C VAL A 15 8.89 -5.31 -6.99
N LEU A 16 7.60 -5.42 -7.23
CA LEU A 16 6.54 -5.13 -6.27
C LEU A 16 5.83 -6.45 -5.94
N LEU A 17 5.90 -6.85 -4.66
CA LEU A 17 5.10 -7.95 -4.14
C LEU A 17 3.72 -7.42 -3.74
N VAL A 18 2.69 -7.96 -4.34
CA VAL A 18 1.30 -7.59 -4.05
C VAL A 18 0.57 -8.79 -3.44
N SER A 19 -0.16 -8.56 -2.37
CA SER A 19 -1.07 -9.57 -1.81
C SER A 19 -2.40 -8.97 -1.40
N GLY A 20 -3.46 -9.76 -1.52
CA GLY A 20 -4.72 -9.46 -0.85
C GLY A 20 -4.64 -9.66 0.67
N GLU A 21 -5.66 -9.19 1.39
CA GLU A 21 -5.75 -9.33 2.85
C GLU A 21 -6.15 -10.76 3.27
N ALA A 22 -5.23 -11.71 3.14
CA ALA A 22 -5.41 -13.12 3.50
C ALA A 22 -4.63 -13.48 4.79
N ASN A 23 -4.82 -12.73 5.85
CA ASN A 23 -4.02 -12.78 7.10
C ASN A 23 -3.88 -14.16 7.76
N LYS A 24 -4.75 -15.13 7.43
CA LYS A 24 -4.65 -16.51 7.95
C LYS A 24 -3.59 -17.34 7.22
N THR A 25 -3.29 -16.99 5.97
CA THR A 25 -2.40 -17.76 5.09
C THR A 25 -1.18 -16.97 4.65
N VAL A 26 -1.25 -15.63 4.68
CA VAL A 26 -0.21 -14.71 4.23
C VAL A 26 0.11 -13.76 5.38
N GLY A 27 0.96 -14.21 6.29
CA GLY A 27 1.48 -13.43 7.42
C GLY A 27 2.91 -12.95 7.19
N ILE A 28 3.51 -12.39 8.24
CA ILE A 28 4.87 -11.84 8.19
C ILE A 28 5.91 -12.86 7.73
N ASP A 29 5.84 -14.10 8.21
CA ASP A 29 6.79 -15.16 7.84
C ASP A 29 6.76 -15.45 6.33
N TYR A 30 5.57 -15.42 5.72
CA TYR A 30 5.44 -15.57 4.28
C TYR A 30 6.18 -14.46 3.52
N PHE A 31 6.01 -13.21 3.95
CA PHE A 31 6.69 -12.08 3.31
C PHE A 31 8.20 -12.14 3.52
N LEU A 32 8.67 -12.45 4.72
CA LEU A 32 10.11 -12.60 5.01
C LEU A 32 10.74 -13.68 4.14
N ASN A 33 10.11 -14.84 4.03
CA ASN A 33 10.58 -15.91 3.16
C ASN A 33 10.60 -15.49 1.67
N ALA A 34 9.55 -14.81 1.20
CA ALA A 34 9.51 -14.32 -0.18
C ALA A 34 10.62 -13.30 -0.46
N ILE A 35 10.85 -12.36 0.46
CA ILE A 35 11.90 -11.36 0.35
C ILE A 35 13.28 -12.02 0.33
N GLN A 36 13.53 -12.98 1.21
CA GLN A 36 14.79 -13.73 1.25
C GLN A 36 15.09 -14.43 -0.08
N LEU A 37 14.08 -15.03 -0.71
CA LEU A 37 14.20 -15.67 -2.00
C LEU A 37 14.44 -14.68 -3.15
N LEU A 38 13.87 -13.47 -3.08
CA LEU A 38 13.95 -12.47 -4.14
C LEU A 38 15.18 -11.57 -4.03
N LYS A 39 15.69 -11.33 -2.84
CA LYS A 39 16.80 -10.41 -2.56
C LYS A 39 18.07 -10.67 -3.42
N PRO A 40 18.48 -11.90 -3.74
CA PRO A 40 19.62 -12.14 -4.62
C PRO A 40 19.38 -11.76 -6.08
N HIS A 41 18.13 -11.58 -6.49
CA HIS A 41 17.73 -11.38 -7.88
C HIS A 41 17.36 -9.94 -8.22
N PHE A 42 16.93 -9.15 -7.25
CA PHE A 42 16.41 -7.81 -7.48
C PHE A 42 17.09 -6.77 -6.59
N ALA A 43 17.41 -5.61 -7.18
CA ALA A 43 18.05 -4.50 -6.47
C ALA A 43 17.09 -3.82 -5.48
N ASN A 44 15.80 -3.76 -5.80
CA ASN A 44 14.79 -3.19 -4.94
C ASN A 44 13.55 -4.09 -4.88
N ILE A 45 13.10 -4.36 -3.67
CA ILE A 45 11.86 -5.09 -3.39
C ILE A 45 10.92 -4.12 -2.68
N SER A 46 9.78 -3.86 -3.31
CA SER A 46 8.68 -3.09 -2.73
C SER A 46 7.52 -4.03 -2.39
N ILE A 47 6.70 -3.65 -1.43
CA ILE A 47 5.51 -4.43 -1.05
C ILE A 47 4.26 -3.56 -1.07
N GLU A 48 3.15 -4.15 -1.51
CA GLU A 48 1.80 -3.63 -1.41
C GLU A 48 0.91 -4.72 -0.80
N VAL A 49 0.77 -4.66 0.51
CA VAL A 49 0.13 -5.71 1.31
C VAL A 49 -0.80 -5.08 2.34
N GLN A 50 -1.52 -5.91 3.09
CA GLN A 50 -2.34 -5.42 4.19
C GLN A 50 -1.53 -4.56 5.18
N PRO A 51 -2.18 -3.61 5.88
CA PRO A 51 -1.55 -2.89 6.97
C PRO A 51 -0.98 -3.83 8.03
N LEU A 52 0.26 -3.60 8.41
CA LEU A 52 1.01 -4.38 9.39
C LEU A 52 1.30 -3.55 10.65
N SER A 53 1.77 -4.20 11.69
CA SER A 53 2.28 -3.55 12.89
C SER A 53 3.65 -2.89 12.63
N GLU A 54 4.06 -1.98 13.50
CA GLU A 54 5.39 -1.35 13.43
C GLU A 54 6.51 -2.39 13.49
N GLU A 55 6.36 -3.39 14.36
CA GLU A 55 7.36 -4.45 14.50
C GLU A 55 7.49 -5.31 13.24
N GLU A 56 6.36 -5.67 12.61
CA GLU A 56 6.38 -6.39 11.32
C GLU A 56 7.03 -5.55 10.22
N TYR A 57 6.78 -4.24 10.16
CA TYR A 57 7.48 -3.36 9.22
C TYR A 57 8.97 -3.25 9.51
N ARG A 58 9.40 -3.29 10.78
CA ARG A 58 10.82 -3.30 11.15
C ARG A 58 11.50 -4.58 10.64
N GLN A 59 10.87 -5.74 10.82
CA GLN A 59 11.39 -7.01 10.30
C GLN A 59 11.51 -6.98 8.76
N LEU A 60 10.52 -6.42 8.06
CA LEU A 60 10.56 -6.26 6.61
C LEU A 60 11.68 -5.30 6.16
N HIS A 61 11.90 -4.22 6.90
CA HIS A 61 13.01 -3.30 6.65
C HIS A 61 14.36 -4.00 6.79
N GLU A 62 14.57 -4.72 7.88
CA GLU A 62 15.79 -5.51 8.13
C GLU A 62 16.01 -6.60 7.07
N ALA A 63 14.94 -7.24 6.61
CA ALA A 63 14.99 -8.19 5.50
C ALA A 63 15.36 -7.56 4.16
N GLY A 64 15.21 -6.24 4.00
CA GLY A 64 15.63 -5.48 2.82
C GLY A 64 14.48 -4.96 1.96
N VAL A 65 13.29 -4.79 2.51
CA VAL A 65 12.20 -4.07 1.83
C VAL A 65 12.60 -2.62 1.63
N HIS A 66 12.48 -2.16 0.39
CA HIS A 66 12.87 -0.83 -0.04
C HIS A 66 11.73 0.20 0.07
N ALA A 67 10.52 -0.24 -0.25
CA ALA A 67 9.34 0.61 -0.19
C ALA A 67 8.10 -0.18 0.22
N VAL A 68 7.18 0.52 0.88
CA VAL A 68 5.85 -0.01 1.23
C VAL A 68 4.78 0.91 0.65
N LEU A 69 3.79 0.31 0.01
CA LEU A 69 2.64 1.01 -0.54
C LEU A 69 1.38 0.54 0.21
N VAL A 70 0.66 1.49 0.80
CA VAL A 70 -0.65 1.25 1.43
C VAL A 70 -1.56 2.43 1.12
N TYR A 71 -2.58 2.18 0.33
CA TYR A 71 -3.54 3.22 -0.04
C TYR A 71 -4.64 3.32 0.99
N GLN A 72 -5.01 4.56 1.35
CA GLN A 72 -6.09 4.83 2.30
C GLN A 72 -7.45 4.44 1.72
N GLU A 73 -7.58 4.37 0.43
CA GLU A 73 -8.79 4.18 -0.37
C GLU A 73 -9.64 5.46 -0.40
N THR A 74 -10.21 5.87 0.71
CA THR A 74 -10.87 7.18 0.93
C THR A 74 -10.57 7.71 2.32
N TYR A 75 -10.53 9.02 2.47
CA TYR A 75 -10.39 9.69 3.77
C TYR A 75 -11.75 9.95 4.44
N HIS A 76 -12.86 9.70 3.74
CA HIS A 76 -14.19 9.81 4.31
C HIS A 76 -14.54 8.55 5.12
N GLN A 77 -14.50 8.67 6.44
CA GLN A 77 -14.61 7.52 7.36
C GLN A 77 -15.93 6.74 7.21
N GLU A 78 -17.06 7.42 6.98
CA GLU A 78 -18.36 6.77 6.81
C GLU A 78 -18.42 6.00 5.50
N VAL A 79 -18.01 6.62 4.40
CA VAL A 79 -17.90 6.00 3.09
C VAL A 79 -16.94 4.81 3.14
N TYR A 80 -15.81 4.94 3.83
CA TYR A 80 -14.87 3.85 4.03
C TYR A 80 -15.51 2.62 4.68
N LYS A 81 -16.36 2.81 5.69
CA LYS A 81 -17.09 1.72 6.37
C LYS A 81 -18.10 1.01 5.47
N GLU A 82 -18.72 1.75 4.56
CA GLU A 82 -19.66 1.16 3.59
C GLU A 82 -18.95 0.18 2.66
N TYR A 83 -17.76 0.55 2.16
CA TYR A 83 -16.96 -0.30 1.27
C TYR A 83 -16.19 -1.40 2.00
N HIS A 84 -15.89 -1.20 3.29
CA HIS A 84 -15.11 -2.14 4.09
C HIS A 84 -15.83 -2.51 5.40
N PRO A 85 -17.01 -3.19 5.31
CA PRO A 85 -17.86 -3.43 6.49
C PRO A 85 -17.34 -4.51 7.42
N LYS A 86 -16.36 -5.32 7.02
CA LYS A 86 -15.92 -6.50 7.78
C LYS A 86 -14.41 -6.73 7.65
N GLY A 87 -13.88 -7.52 8.59
CA GLY A 87 -12.48 -7.95 8.60
C GLY A 87 -11.53 -6.86 9.13
N LYS A 88 -10.24 -7.11 9.04
CA LYS A 88 -9.21 -6.14 9.49
C LYS A 88 -9.23 -4.85 8.68
N LYS A 89 -9.60 -4.93 7.41
CA LYS A 89 -9.73 -3.77 6.52
C LYS A 89 -10.78 -2.77 6.99
N SER A 90 -11.77 -3.18 7.81
CA SER A 90 -12.76 -2.26 8.38
C SER A 90 -12.21 -1.27 9.41
N ASN A 91 -10.99 -1.49 9.91
CA ASN A 91 -10.36 -0.57 10.86
C ASN A 91 -9.70 0.61 10.11
N PHE A 92 -10.49 1.67 9.95
CA PHE A 92 -10.09 2.90 9.28
C PHE A 92 -8.84 3.54 9.91
N GLU A 93 -8.82 3.70 11.23
CA GLU A 93 -7.73 4.36 11.95
C GLU A 93 -6.42 3.58 11.81
N PHE A 94 -6.48 2.26 11.99
CA PHE A 94 -5.31 1.41 11.81
C PHE A 94 -4.73 1.51 10.40
N ARG A 95 -5.59 1.69 9.38
CA ARG A 95 -5.13 1.90 8.01
C ARG A 95 -4.55 3.30 7.82
N LEU A 96 -5.22 4.33 8.35
CA LEU A 96 -4.78 5.72 8.27
C LEU A 96 -3.38 5.92 8.89
N GLU A 97 -3.12 5.28 10.03
CA GLU A 97 -1.85 5.38 10.74
C GLU A 97 -0.73 4.50 10.16
N THR A 98 -1.01 3.75 9.10
CA THR A 98 -0.01 2.84 8.51
C THR A 98 1.27 3.53 8.07
N PRO A 99 1.25 4.69 7.39
CA PRO A 99 2.46 5.41 7.01
C PRO A 99 3.33 5.82 8.19
N ASP A 100 2.72 6.16 9.34
CA ASP A 100 3.47 6.45 10.57
C ASP A 100 4.21 5.21 11.09
N ARG A 101 3.58 4.04 11.10
CA ARG A 101 4.23 2.79 11.48
C ARG A 101 5.37 2.43 10.54
N ILE A 102 5.20 2.66 9.24
CA ILE A 102 6.24 2.45 8.22
C ILE A 102 7.43 3.39 8.47
N GLY A 103 7.16 4.67 8.74
CA GLY A 103 8.19 5.67 9.03
C GLY A 103 8.97 5.36 10.31
N LYS A 104 8.28 5.00 11.40
CA LYS A 104 8.89 4.57 12.67
C LYS A 104 9.75 3.31 12.52
N ALA A 105 9.35 2.40 11.66
CA ALA A 105 10.11 1.19 11.34
C ALA A 105 11.37 1.46 10.49
N GLY A 106 11.58 2.69 10.02
CA GLY A 106 12.78 3.08 9.27
C GLY A 106 12.69 2.86 7.75
N ILE A 107 11.53 2.52 7.22
CA ILE A 107 11.33 2.40 5.77
C ILE A 107 11.15 3.80 5.18
N HIS A 108 12.06 4.19 4.29
CA HIS A 108 12.13 5.57 3.78
C HIS A 108 11.41 5.82 2.45
N LYS A 109 10.76 4.82 1.87
CA LYS A 109 9.89 4.99 0.70
C LYS A 109 8.50 4.52 1.01
N MET A 110 7.54 5.44 0.88
CA MET A 110 6.13 5.19 1.18
C MET A 110 5.26 5.56 -0.01
N GLY A 111 4.35 4.66 -0.37
CA GLY A 111 3.31 4.94 -1.35
C GLY A 111 1.99 5.18 -0.64
N LEU A 112 1.40 6.34 -0.87
CA LEU A 112 0.06 6.70 -0.43
C LEU A 112 -0.88 6.77 -1.64
N GLY A 113 -2.17 6.80 -1.38
CA GLY A 113 -3.14 6.98 -2.46
C GLY A 113 -4.57 6.82 -2.01
N VAL A 114 -5.45 7.13 -2.95
CA VAL A 114 -6.89 6.99 -2.80
C VAL A 114 -7.47 6.32 -4.03
N LEU A 115 -8.57 5.59 -3.86
CA LEU A 115 -9.28 4.95 -4.96
C LEU A 115 -10.38 5.89 -5.47
N LEU A 116 -10.11 6.55 -6.58
CA LEU A 116 -11.03 7.51 -7.19
C LEU A 116 -12.33 6.81 -7.61
N GLY A 117 -13.45 7.38 -7.20
CA GLY A 117 -14.79 6.85 -7.44
C GLY A 117 -15.53 6.44 -6.16
N LEU A 118 -14.86 6.34 -5.03
CA LEU A 118 -15.50 6.08 -3.73
C LEU A 118 -16.13 7.36 -3.15
N GLU A 119 -15.40 8.47 -3.24
CA GLU A 119 -15.80 9.80 -2.76
C GLU A 119 -15.47 10.86 -3.82
N ASP A 120 -15.85 12.12 -3.60
CA ASP A 120 -15.40 13.24 -4.45
C ASP A 120 -13.86 13.25 -4.46
N TRP A 121 -13.31 13.09 -5.65
CA TRP A 121 -11.87 13.01 -5.86
C TRP A 121 -11.12 14.24 -5.34
N ARG A 122 -11.75 15.41 -5.29
CA ARG A 122 -11.16 16.65 -4.78
C ARG A 122 -10.95 16.58 -3.28
N VAL A 123 -11.94 16.03 -2.57
CA VAL A 123 -11.90 15.84 -1.12
C VAL A 123 -10.81 14.84 -0.76
N ASP A 124 -10.84 13.67 -1.37
CA ASP A 124 -9.84 12.62 -1.12
C ASP A 124 -8.42 13.06 -1.51
N SER A 125 -8.27 13.74 -2.65
CA SER A 125 -6.97 14.26 -3.07
C SER A 125 -6.42 15.33 -2.12
N PHE A 126 -7.28 16.20 -1.59
CA PHE A 126 -6.91 17.22 -0.62
C PHE A 126 -6.42 16.60 0.68
N PHE A 127 -7.18 15.65 1.24
CA PHE A 127 -6.76 14.96 2.46
C PHE A 127 -5.51 14.10 2.26
N ASN A 128 -5.36 13.49 1.11
CA ASN A 128 -4.13 12.77 0.78
C ASN A 128 -2.92 13.70 0.72
N ALA A 129 -3.08 14.90 0.16
CA ALA A 129 -2.03 15.92 0.16
C ALA A 129 -1.67 16.41 1.58
N LEU A 130 -2.68 16.63 2.44
CA LEU A 130 -2.45 16.98 3.86
C LEU A 130 -1.71 15.86 4.61
N HIS A 131 -2.07 14.61 4.34
CA HIS A 131 -1.40 13.45 4.95
C HIS A 131 0.06 13.37 4.52
N VAL A 132 0.36 13.59 3.24
CA VAL A 132 1.74 13.67 2.75
C VAL A 132 2.50 14.82 3.40
N ASP A 133 1.91 16.01 3.51
CA ASP A 133 2.52 17.18 4.16
C ASP A 133 2.85 16.89 5.64
N TYR A 134 1.92 16.27 6.36
CA TYR A 134 2.16 15.80 7.73
C TYR A 134 3.34 14.82 7.80
N LEU A 135 3.34 13.79 6.97
CA LEU A 135 4.38 12.77 6.97
C LEU A 135 5.75 13.34 6.57
N GLN A 136 5.82 14.30 5.65
CA GLN A 136 7.05 14.98 5.28
C GLN A 136 7.67 15.74 6.45
N LYS A 137 6.85 16.31 7.32
CA LYS A 137 7.30 17.00 8.53
C LYS A 137 7.78 16.02 9.61
N GLN A 138 7.09 14.88 9.76
CA GLN A 138 7.46 13.87 10.75
C GLN A 138 8.67 13.01 10.31
N TYR A 139 8.72 12.65 9.04
CA TYR A 139 9.72 11.72 8.47
C TYR A 139 10.45 12.38 7.29
N TRP A 140 11.13 13.48 7.56
CA TRP A 140 11.78 14.34 6.55
C TRP A 140 12.81 13.63 5.66
N LYS A 141 13.34 12.48 6.07
CA LYS A 141 14.25 11.64 5.26
C LYS A 141 13.51 10.75 4.28
N SER A 142 12.19 10.64 4.39
CA SER A 142 11.41 9.74 3.57
C SER A 142 11.07 10.34 2.20
N LYS A 143 10.83 9.45 1.25
CA LYS A 143 10.34 9.78 -0.10
C LYS A 143 8.93 9.24 -0.25
N TYR A 144 8.08 10.01 -0.87
CA TYR A 144 6.68 9.70 -1.03
C TYR A 144 6.32 9.56 -2.50
N SER A 145 5.50 8.56 -2.82
CA SER A 145 4.78 8.46 -4.09
C SER A 145 3.29 8.51 -3.80
N VAL A 146 2.54 9.10 -4.71
CA VAL A 146 1.09 9.18 -4.60
C VAL A 146 0.46 8.52 -5.81
N SER A 147 -0.55 7.68 -5.56
CA SER A 147 -1.29 6.95 -6.58
C SER A 147 -2.77 7.27 -6.51
N PHE A 148 -3.38 7.42 -7.67
CA PHE A 148 -4.80 7.71 -7.85
C PHE A 148 -5.43 6.68 -8.79
N PRO A 149 -5.48 5.38 -8.39
CA PRO A 149 -6.22 4.40 -9.17
C PRO A 149 -7.69 4.77 -9.24
N ARG A 150 -8.34 4.42 -10.35
CA ARG A 150 -9.78 4.65 -10.52
C ARG A 150 -10.53 3.34 -10.38
N LEU A 151 -11.66 3.40 -9.67
CA LEU A 151 -12.58 2.29 -9.62
C LEU A 151 -13.13 2.04 -11.04
N ARG A 152 -12.98 0.82 -11.52
CA ARG A 152 -13.48 0.39 -12.83
C ARG A 152 -14.61 -0.60 -12.66
N PRO A 153 -15.64 -0.57 -13.50
CA PRO A 153 -16.67 -1.59 -13.48
C PRO A 153 -16.05 -2.98 -13.65
N ALA A 154 -16.41 -3.90 -12.76
CA ALA A 154 -16.03 -5.30 -12.85
C ALA A 154 -17.11 -6.15 -12.20
N GLU A 155 -17.22 -7.42 -12.60
CA GLU A 155 -18.22 -8.33 -12.05
C GLU A 155 -18.00 -8.51 -10.53
N GLY A 156 -19.06 -8.32 -9.75
CA GLY A 156 -19.02 -8.43 -8.29
C GLY A 156 -18.43 -7.22 -7.54
N ILE A 157 -18.12 -6.13 -8.21
CA ILE A 157 -17.68 -4.88 -7.61
C ILE A 157 -18.87 -3.95 -7.34
N ILE A 158 -18.77 -3.18 -6.27
CA ILE A 158 -19.72 -2.12 -5.93
C ILE A 158 -19.63 -1.00 -6.97
N GLU A 159 -20.76 -0.49 -7.41
CA GLU A 159 -20.77 0.65 -8.33
C GLU A 159 -20.13 1.89 -7.67
N PRO A 160 -19.35 2.67 -8.42
CA PRO A 160 -18.74 3.88 -7.88
C PRO A 160 -19.80 4.95 -7.57
N ASN A 161 -19.69 5.57 -6.38
CA ASN A 161 -20.53 6.71 -6.04
C ASN A 161 -20.26 7.92 -6.97
N PHE A 162 -19.03 8.03 -7.46
CA PHE A 162 -18.59 9.10 -8.34
C PHE A 162 -17.95 8.52 -9.61
N ILE A 163 -18.57 8.75 -10.75
CA ILE A 163 -18.03 8.31 -12.03
C ILE A 163 -16.91 9.26 -12.46
N MET A 164 -15.71 8.70 -12.63
CA MET A 164 -14.54 9.43 -13.10
C MET A 164 -14.34 9.22 -14.59
N SER A 165 -14.40 10.31 -15.38
CA SER A 165 -14.05 10.29 -16.79
C SER A 165 -12.54 10.38 -17.02
N ASP A 166 -12.10 10.09 -18.24
CA ASP A 166 -10.70 10.27 -18.67
C ASP A 166 -10.40 11.71 -19.14
N ARG A 167 -11.39 12.62 -18.99
CA ARG A 167 -11.29 14.03 -19.41
C ARG A 167 -11.35 14.94 -18.22
#